data_946a9b8fd3bd073e39630597e2780bd7
#
_entry.id   946a9b8fd3bd073e39630597e2780bd7
#
_cell.length_a   1.000
_cell.length_b   1.000
_cell.length_c   1.000
_cell.angle_alpha   90.00
_cell.angle_beta   90.00
_cell.angle_gamma   90.00
#
_symmetry.space_group_name_H-M   'P 1'
#
loop_
_entity.id
_entity.type
_entity.pdbx_description
1 polymer ?
#
loop_
_entity_poly.entity_id
_entity_poly.type
_entity_poly.pdbx_seq_one_letter_code
_entity_poly.pdbx_strand_id
1 'polypeptide(L)'
;MAFENWYEPYNRLVGYVTLPNADELLRKVLYYLIDMPTANHTPFTDNRCPRVRIAKYLYHDVSRPLDQETPTPQQKLSLIFDPSNPANPPTSKGYRIFPQIAITEAQENAQTRLYAFMGFVDATNDFQADISLCFRILCNTSYDTNTKDSAMSRSWAIAQAIVESLSGANIDGVGTFYFNRRKNAECAIRYITDDQHNVGYQLVIGLTIMGDKRENTPTTDVMVQNTVVIP
;
A
#
# COMPACT_ATOMS: atom_id res chain seq x y z
N MET A 1 -41.96 8.78 -6.26
CA MET A 1 -41.15 7.58 -6.07
C MET A 1 -39.71 8.04 -5.93
N ALA A 2 -39.19 8.02 -4.75
CA ALA A 2 -37.85 8.53 -4.47
C ALA A 2 -36.81 7.57 -5.04
N PHE A 3 -36.01 8.05 -5.95
CA PHE A 3 -34.82 7.35 -6.47
C PHE A 3 -33.65 7.37 -5.45
N GLU A 4 -33.91 7.78 -4.22
CA GLU A 4 -32.88 7.95 -3.19
C GLU A 4 -32.25 6.64 -2.71
N ASN A 5 -32.91 5.51 -2.87
CA ASN A 5 -32.42 4.20 -2.38
C ASN A 5 -31.44 3.49 -3.31
N TRP A 6 -31.16 4.02 -4.50
CA TRP A 6 -30.24 3.40 -5.44
C TRP A 6 -28.76 3.60 -5.07
N TYR A 7 -28.47 4.61 -4.25
CA TYR A 7 -27.12 4.96 -3.83
C TYR A 7 -26.79 4.53 -2.39
N GLU A 8 -27.74 3.89 -1.73
CA GLU A 8 -27.45 3.35 -0.39
C GLU A 8 -26.47 2.18 -0.54
N PRO A 9 -25.27 2.27 0.06
CA PRO A 9 -24.27 1.20 -0.01
C PRO A 9 -24.77 -0.13 0.58
N TYR A 10 -25.91 -0.10 1.26
CA TYR A 10 -26.55 -1.24 1.88
C TYR A 10 -27.43 -2.08 0.95
N ASN A 11 -27.72 -1.61 -0.26
CA ASN A 11 -28.56 -2.30 -1.25
C ASN A 11 -27.75 -3.24 -2.18
N ARG A 12 -26.67 -3.82 -1.72
CA ARG A 12 -25.87 -4.76 -2.49
C ARG A 12 -26.35 -6.18 -2.33
N LEU A 13 -26.32 -6.93 -3.41
CA LEU A 13 -26.56 -8.36 -3.36
C LEU A 13 -25.41 -9.04 -2.61
N VAL A 14 -25.75 -10.05 -1.83
CA VAL A 14 -24.79 -10.81 -1.02
C VAL A 14 -23.67 -11.37 -1.90
N GLY A 15 -22.44 -11.10 -1.55
CA GLY A 15 -21.27 -11.65 -2.22
C GLY A 15 -20.70 -10.80 -3.37
N TYR A 16 -21.39 -9.72 -3.81
CA TYR A 16 -20.85 -8.87 -4.86
C TYR A 16 -19.58 -8.14 -4.42
N VAL A 17 -18.60 -8.06 -5.31
CA VAL A 17 -17.37 -7.33 -5.06
C VAL A 17 -17.65 -5.83 -4.97
N THR A 18 -17.09 -5.22 -3.95
CA THR A 18 -17.05 -3.77 -3.79
C THR A 18 -15.62 -3.32 -4.00
N LEU A 19 -15.45 -2.33 -4.88
CA LEU A 19 -14.14 -1.68 -4.98
C LEU A 19 -13.87 -0.93 -3.66
N PRO A 20 -12.78 -1.25 -2.96
CA PRO A 20 -12.45 -0.57 -1.73
C PRO A 20 -12.14 0.90 -2.00
N ASN A 21 -12.33 1.74 -0.99
CA ASN A 21 -11.78 3.09 -1.03
C ASN A 21 -10.27 3.00 -1.24
N ALA A 22 -9.77 3.57 -2.34
CA ALA A 22 -8.37 3.49 -2.71
C ALA A 22 -7.43 4.02 -1.61
N ASP A 23 -7.82 5.11 -0.94
CA ASP A 23 -7.02 5.70 0.12
C ASP A 23 -6.94 4.79 1.35
N GLU A 24 -8.04 4.16 1.71
CA GLU A 24 -8.07 3.24 2.85
C GLU A 24 -7.28 1.96 2.55
N LEU A 25 -7.43 1.40 1.35
CA LEU A 25 -6.69 0.24 0.90
C LEU A 25 -5.18 0.52 0.91
N LEU A 26 -4.76 1.60 0.27
CA LEU A 26 -3.34 1.98 0.21
C LEU A 26 -2.77 2.22 1.61
N ARG A 27 -3.52 2.91 2.48
CA ARG A 27 -3.10 3.14 3.86
C ARG A 27 -2.91 1.85 4.64
N LYS A 28 -3.84 0.89 4.55
CA LYS A 28 -3.71 -0.43 5.19
C LYS A 28 -2.47 -1.18 4.69
N VAL A 29 -2.25 -1.17 3.38
CA VAL A 29 -1.08 -1.81 2.76
C VAL A 29 0.22 -1.14 3.22
N LEU A 30 0.28 0.18 3.25
CA LEU A 30 1.46 0.91 3.69
C LEU A 30 1.76 0.67 5.18
N TYR A 31 0.74 0.66 6.03
CA TYR A 31 0.88 0.34 7.45
C TYR A 31 1.41 -1.08 7.66
N TYR A 32 0.92 -2.03 6.88
CA TYR A 32 1.44 -3.40 6.88
C TYR A 32 2.91 -3.45 6.46
N LEU A 33 3.28 -2.75 5.37
CA LEU A 33 4.65 -2.75 4.82
C LEU A 33 5.70 -2.16 5.75
N ILE A 34 5.35 -1.15 6.54
CA ILE A 34 6.27 -0.56 7.52
C ILE A 34 6.12 -1.14 8.92
N ASP A 35 5.39 -2.24 9.05
CA ASP A 35 5.22 -2.98 10.30
C ASP A 35 4.66 -2.10 11.43
N MET A 36 3.50 -1.48 11.19
CA MET A 36 2.80 -0.70 12.20
C MET A 36 2.12 -1.61 13.22
N PRO A 37 2.07 -1.23 14.51
CA PRO A 37 1.33 -1.97 15.52
C PRO A 37 -0.18 -1.95 15.23
N THR A 38 -0.84 -3.06 15.51
CA THR A 38 -2.29 -3.17 15.52
C THR A 38 -2.75 -3.81 16.83
N ALA A 39 -4.06 -3.89 17.07
CA ALA A 39 -4.59 -4.55 18.26
C ALA A 39 -4.08 -5.99 18.43
N ASN A 40 -3.78 -6.67 17.30
CA ASN A 40 -3.38 -8.08 17.28
C ASN A 40 -1.94 -8.29 16.79
N HIS A 41 -1.15 -7.22 16.61
CA HIS A 41 0.19 -7.31 16.08
C HIS A 41 1.15 -6.37 16.81
N THR A 42 2.21 -6.94 17.39
CA THR A 42 3.37 -6.20 17.92
C THR A 42 4.44 -6.12 16.83
N PRO A 43 4.99 -4.94 16.55
CA PRO A 43 6.03 -4.77 15.54
C PRO A 43 7.25 -5.65 15.80
N PHE A 44 7.80 -6.17 14.71
CA PHE A 44 9.05 -6.92 14.76
C PHE A 44 10.26 -5.99 14.96
N THR A 45 11.34 -6.53 15.48
CA THR A 45 12.64 -5.84 15.64
C THR A 45 13.76 -6.49 14.83
N ASP A 46 13.55 -7.73 14.36
CA ASP A 46 14.54 -8.52 13.65
C ASP A 46 14.66 -8.11 12.17
N ASN A 47 15.88 -7.84 11.72
CA ASN A 47 16.18 -7.51 10.32
C ASN A 47 15.86 -8.64 9.32
N ARG A 48 15.62 -9.87 9.78
CA ARG A 48 15.12 -10.95 8.93
C ARG A 48 13.70 -10.71 8.48
N CYS A 49 12.92 -9.90 9.21
CA CYS A 49 11.59 -9.49 8.79
C CYS A 49 11.69 -8.46 7.66
N PRO A 50 11.13 -8.73 6.46
CA PRO A 50 11.19 -7.78 5.34
C PRO A 50 10.58 -6.43 5.65
N ARG A 51 9.51 -6.38 6.45
CA ARG A 51 8.82 -5.15 6.86
C ARG A 51 9.70 -4.25 7.73
N VAL A 52 10.52 -4.83 8.60
CA VAL A 52 11.52 -4.09 9.39
C VAL A 52 12.59 -3.48 8.47
N ARG A 53 13.05 -4.24 7.47
CA ARG A 53 14.02 -3.74 6.48
C ARG A 53 13.45 -2.55 5.71
N ILE A 54 12.21 -2.63 5.22
CA ILE A 54 11.54 -1.51 4.53
C ILE A 54 11.54 -0.26 5.41
N ALA A 55 11.08 -0.38 6.65
CA ALA A 55 11.00 0.75 7.58
C ALA A 55 12.38 1.38 7.84
N LYS A 56 13.43 0.58 8.05
CA LYS A 56 14.79 1.07 8.26
C LYS A 56 15.38 1.74 7.02
N TYR A 57 15.21 1.16 5.84
CA TYR A 57 15.69 1.77 4.58
C TYR A 57 15.00 3.10 4.27
N LEU A 58 13.72 3.23 4.58
CA LEU A 58 12.99 4.48 4.37
C LEU A 58 13.33 5.53 5.42
N TYR A 59 13.64 5.14 6.65
CA TYR A 59 13.87 6.07 7.74
C TYR A 59 15.32 6.58 7.81
N HIS A 60 16.32 5.71 7.62
CA HIS A 60 17.73 6.04 7.85
C HIS A 60 18.48 6.38 6.56
N ASP A 61 18.97 7.61 6.47
CA ASP A 61 19.79 8.11 5.34
C ASP A 61 21.29 7.86 5.62
N VAL A 62 21.65 6.60 5.81
CA VAL A 62 23.03 6.17 6.08
C VAL A 62 23.40 5.00 5.18
N SER A 63 24.69 4.69 5.06
CA SER A 63 25.16 3.59 4.22
C SER A 63 24.78 2.20 4.75
N ARG A 64 24.50 2.08 6.06
CA ARG A 64 24.08 0.82 6.71
C ARG A 64 22.79 1.03 7.51
N PRO A 65 21.64 1.15 6.86
CA PRO A 65 20.36 1.31 7.56
C PRO A 65 20.00 0.15 8.48
N LEU A 66 20.40 -1.08 8.15
CA LEU A 66 20.04 -2.27 8.93
C LEU A 66 20.78 -2.35 10.27
N ASP A 67 21.94 -1.70 10.40
CA ASP A 67 22.68 -1.60 11.65
C ASP A 67 22.05 -0.57 12.63
N GLN A 68 21.11 0.24 12.16
CA GLN A 68 20.44 1.25 12.98
C GLN A 68 19.27 0.66 13.77
N GLU A 69 18.81 1.41 14.75
CA GLU A 69 17.62 1.06 15.53
C GLU A 69 16.37 1.01 14.66
N THR A 70 15.44 0.14 15.02
CA THR A 70 14.13 0.08 14.34
C THR A 70 13.34 1.33 14.67
N PRO A 71 12.81 2.06 13.66
CA PRO A 71 12.02 3.26 13.89
C PRO A 71 10.80 2.97 14.77
N THR A 72 10.51 3.86 15.70
CA THR A 72 9.31 3.79 16.54
C THR A 72 8.03 3.96 15.71
N PRO A 73 6.86 3.55 16.20
CA PRO A 73 5.59 3.74 15.47
C PRO A 73 5.33 5.20 15.08
N GLN A 74 5.65 6.16 15.95
CA GLN A 74 5.50 7.59 15.64
C GLN A 74 6.46 8.04 14.51
N GLN A 75 7.69 7.57 14.53
CA GLN A 75 8.67 7.84 13.47
C GLN A 75 8.23 7.23 12.13
N LYS A 76 7.66 6.02 12.14
CA LYS A 76 7.10 5.39 10.94
C LYS A 76 5.92 6.18 10.38
N LEU A 77 4.99 6.63 11.24
CA LEU A 77 3.86 7.47 10.82
C LEU A 77 4.32 8.79 10.20
N SER A 78 5.35 9.41 10.76
CA SER A 78 5.88 10.67 10.24
C SER A 78 6.49 10.56 8.84
N LEU A 79 6.75 9.35 8.34
CA LEU A 79 7.23 9.13 6.97
C LEU A 79 6.11 9.18 5.95
N ILE A 80 4.85 8.94 6.35
CA ILE A 80 3.72 8.87 5.45
C ILE A 80 3.17 10.27 5.20
N PHE A 81 3.07 10.64 3.94
CA PHE A 81 2.42 11.89 3.54
C PHE A 81 0.92 11.80 3.83
N ASP A 82 0.44 12.74 4.63
CA ASP A 82 -0.97 12.90 4.96
C ASP A 82 -1.45 14.31 4.55
N PRO A 83 -2.17 14.43 3.43
CA PRO A 83 -2.68 15.72 2.97
C PRO A 83 -3.79 16.27 3.87
N SER A 84 -4.41 15.43 4.70
CA SER A 84 -5.48 15.86 5.61
C SER A 84 -4.96 16.61 6.83
N ASN A 85 -3.65 16.56 7.10
CA ASN A 85 -3.04 17.22 8.24
C ASN A 85 -1.87 18.15 7.85
N PRO A 86 -2.13 19.26 7.14
CA PRO A 86 -1.08 20.19 6.73
C PRO A 86 -0.40 20.93 7.90
N ALA A 87 -1.01 20.88 9.09
CA ALA A 87 -0.46 21.49 10.30
C ALA A 87 0.63 20.65 10.98
N ASN A 88 0.83 19.41 10.55
CA ASN A 88 1.86 18.53 11.07
C ASN A 88 2.99 18.41 10.04
N PRO A 89 3.91 19.38 9.99
CA PRO A 89 5.03 19.30 9.05
C PRO A 89 5.79 18.00 9.29
N PRO A 90 6.38 17.42 8.25
CA PRO A 90 7.19 16.24 8.39
C PRO A 90 8.32 16.51 9.38
N THR A 91 8.78 15.47 10.06
CA THR A 91 10.01 15.54 10.83
C THR A 91 11.13 16.15 9.99
N SER A 92 12.25 16.52 10.63
CA SER A 92 13.44 17.06 9.92
C SER A 92 13.92 16.20 8.72
N LYS A 93 13.43 14.96 8.61
CA LYS A 93 13.73 14.04 7.50
C LYS A 93 12.76 14.12 6.34
N GLY A 94 11.61 14.79 6.49
CA GLY A 94 10.58 14.90 5.47
C GLY A 94 9.77 13.61 5.26
N TYR A 95 8.73 13.70 4.44
CA TYR A 95 7.94 12.56 4.03
C TYR A 95 8.74 11.65 3.09
N ARG A 96 8.51 10.33 3.22
CA ARG A 96 9.18 9.29 2.44
C ARG A 96 8.22 8.36 1.72
N ILE A 97 6.98 8.32 2.16
CA ILE A 97 5.94 7.40 1.68
C ILE A 97 4.77 8.24 1.19
N PHE A 98 4.42 8.08 -0.08
CA PHE A 98 3.40 8.86 -0.76
C PHE A 98 2.33 7.92 -1.32
N PRO A 99 1.09 7.96 -0.80
CA PRO A 99 -0.02 7.17 -1.34
C PRO A 99 -0.59 7.81 -2.62
N GLN A 100 0.27 8.31 -3.50
CA GLN A 100 -0.07 9.03 -4.74
C GLN A 100 1.08 8.93 -5.75
N ILE A 101 0.79 9.21 -7.03
CA ILE A 101 1.75 9.09 -8.13
C ILE A 101 2.85 10.17 -8.08
N ALA A 102 2.51 11.39 -7.70
CA ALA A 102 3.47 12.50 -7.66
C ALA A 102 3.03 13.60 -6.69
N ILE A 103 3.99 14.11 -5.92
CA ILE A 103 3.85 15.30 -5.09
C ILE A 103 5.13 16.10 -5.25
N THR A 104 5.05 17.23 -5.93
CA THR A 104 6.21 17.99 -6.36
C THR A 104 6.94 18.74 -5.24
N GLU A 105 6.20 19.27 -4.25
CA GLU A 105 6.79 20.18 -3.26
C GLU A 105 7.42 19.50 -2.03
N ALA A 106 7.03 18.26 -1.72
CA ALA A 106 7.53 17.54 -0.55
C ALA A 106 8.83 16.74 -0.82
N GLN A 107 9.39 16.83 -2.02
CA GLN A 107 10.40 15.89 -2.51
C GLN A 107 11.85 16.35 -2.35
N GLU A 108 12.10 17.63 -2.11
CA GLU A 108 13.45 18.20 -2.23
C GLU A 108 14.47 17.60 -1.24
N ASN A 109 14.02 17.14 -0.08
CA ASN A 109 14.93 16.65 0.98
C ASN A 109 14.90 15.12 1.19
N ALA A 110 14.06 14.39 0.48
CA ALA A 110 13.93 12.95 0.69
C ALA A 110 14.89 12.14 -0.18
N GLN A 111 15.85 11.48 0.45
CA GLN A 111 16.87 10.68 -0.25
C GLN A 111 16.35 9.34 -0.76
N THR A 112 15.32 8.78 -0.11
CA THR A 112 14.64 7.55 -0.51
C THR A 112 13.14 7.78 -0.42
N ARG A 113 12.40 7.44 -1.47
CA ARG A 113 10.95 7.70 -1.59
C ARG A 113 10.24 6.46 -2.07
N LEU A 114 9.08 6.21 -1.49
CA LEU A 114 8.16 5.13 -1.88
C LEU A 114 6.81 5.75 -2.27
N TYR A 115 6.43 5.62 -3.53
CA TYR A 115 5.11 5.95 -4.02
C TYR A 115 4.29 4.68 -4.15
N ALA A 116 3.05 4.71 -3.69
CA ALA A 116 2.12 3.60 -3.82
C ALA A 116 0.81 4.10 -4.43
N PHE A 117 0.35 3.44 -5.47
CA PHE A 117 -0.88 3.81 -6.16
C PHE A 117 -1.52 2.60 -6.85
N MET A 118 -2.80 2.70 -7.11
CA MET A 118 -3.51 1.69 -7.88
C MET A 118 -3.20 1.87 -9.37
N GLY A 119 -2.75 0.81 -10.02
CA GLY A 119 -2.48 0.80 -11.45
C GLY A 119 -3.71 0.38 -12.25
N PHE A 120 -4.11 -0.87 -12.12
CA PHE A 120 -5.16 -1.48 -12.91
C PHE A 120 -6.16 -2.20 -12.03
N VAL A 121 -7.44 -2.17 -12.42
CA VAL A 121 -8.52 -2.90 -11.75
C VAL A 121 -9.27 -3.69 -12.82
N ASP A 122 -9.32 -5.01 -12.67
CA ASP A 122 -10.06 -5.91 -13.56
C ASP A 122 -11.11 -6.68 -12.77
N ALA A 123 -12.37 -6.52 -13.15
CA ALA A 123 -13.45 -7.29 -12.57
C ALA A 123 -13.49 -8.67 -13.24
N THR A 124 -12.92 -9.67 -12.57
CA THR A 124 -12.91 -11.06 -13.06
C THR A 124 -14.32 -11.63 -13.15
N ASN A 125 -15.18 -11.29 -12.20
CA ASN A 125 -16.60 -11.60 -12.17
C ASN A 125 -17.30 -10.72 -11.12
N ASP A 126 -18.62 -10.92 -10.92
CA ASP A 126 -19.41 -10.12 -9.97
C ASP A 126 -18.95 -10.22 -8.51
N PHE A 127 -18.16 -11.25 -8.16
CA PHE A 127 -17.75 -11.57 -6.80
C PHE A 127 -16.24 -11.39 -6.57
N GLN A 128 -15.48 -11.13 -7.61
CA GLN A 128 -14.02 -11.06 -7.55
C GLN A 128 -13.49 -9.99 -8.50
N ALA A 129 -12.54 -9.21 -8.01
CA ALA A 129 -11.72 -8.33 -8.82
C ALA A 129 -10.24 -8.51 -8.52
N ASP A 130 -9.43 -8.35 -9.56
CA ASP A 130 -7.98 -8.29 -9.47
C ASP A 130 -7.51 -6.84 -9.65
N ILE A 131 -6.64 -6.41 -8.74
CA ILE A 131 -6.10 -5.06 -8.69
C ILE A 131 -4.59 -5.14 -8.84
N SER A 132 -4.01 -4.28 -9.68
CA SER A 132 -2.57 -4.05 -9.72
C SER A 132 -2.20 -2.91 -8.78
N LEU A 133 -1.39 -3.17 -7.77
CA LEU A 133 -0.76 -2.13 -6.97
C LEU A 133 0.64 -1.84 -7.50
N CYS A 134 0.90 -0.58 -7.74
CA CYS A 134 2.18 -0.09 -8.21
C CYS A 134 2.94 0.56 -7.05
N PHE A 135 4.18 0.15 -6.86
CA PHE A 135 5.15 0.75 -5.94
C PHE A 135 6.30 1.31 -6.77
N ARG A 136 6.52 2.61 -6.65
CA ARG A 136 7.66 3.28 -7.27
C ARG A 136 8.62 3.67 -6.18
N ILE A 137 9.79 3.05 -6.18
CA ILE A 137 10.86 3.27 -5.23
C ILE A 137 11.91 4.12 -5.92
N LEU A 138 12.15 5.33 -5.44
CA LEU A 138 13.15 6.25 -5.96
C LEU A 138 14.17 6.58 -4.88
N CYS A 139 15.44 6.51 -5.23
CA CYS A 139 16.54 6.89 -4.38
C CYS A 139 17.41 7.90 -5.10
N ASN A 140 17.95 8.86 -4.36
CA ASN A 140 19.04 9.66 -4.88
C ASN A 140 20.23 8.73 -5.21
N THR A 141 20.85 8.94 -6.36
CA THR A 141 21.90 8.06 -6.89
C THR A 141 23.04 7.81 -5.90
N SER A 142 23.43 8.84 -5.14
CA SER A 142 24.49 8.73 -4.13
C SER A 142 24.11 7.79 -2.96
N TYR A 143 22.82 7.73 -2.59
CA TYR A 143 22.34 6.86 -1.53
C TYR A 143 22.00 5.46 -2.03
N ASP A 144 21.56 5.35 -3.28
CA ASP A 144 21.21 4.08 -3.87
C ASP A 144 22.42 3.17 -4.03
N THR A 145 23.53 3.73 -4.53
CA THR A 145 24.77 2.99 -4.80
C THR A 145 25.66 2.78 -3.57
N ASN A 146 25.54 3.63 -2.55
CA ASN A 146 26.40 3.57 -1.35
C ASN A 146 25.83 2.70 -0.21
N THR A 147 24.76 1.96 -0.46
CA THR A 147 24.23 1.04 0.55
C THR A 147 25.16 -0.16 0.71
N LYS A 148 25.66 -0.37 1.93
CA LYS A 148 26.59 -1.47 2.30
C LYS A 148 25.90 -2.69 2.90
N ASP A 149 24.60 -2.62 3.10
CA ASP A 149 23.79 -3.73 3.65
C ASP A 149 23.32 -4.71 2.55
N SER A 150 23.43 -4.31 1.30
CA SER A 150 22.96 -5.08 0.16
C SER A 150 24.05 -5.12 -0.91
N ALA A 151 24.20 -6.27 -1.56
CA ALA A 151 25.05 -6.41 -2.75
C ALA A 151 24.49 -5.67 -3.98
N MET A 152 23.22 -5.30 -3.91
CA MET A 152 22.50 -4.50 -4.90
C MET A 152 22.27 -3.08 -4.38
N SER A 153 21.50 -2.29 -5.12
CA SER A 153 21.12 -0.95 -4.70
C SER A 153 20.10 -0.96 -3.54
N ARG A 154 19.97 0.18 -2.84
CA ARG A 154 18.97 0.39 -1.78
C ARG A 154 17.56 0.23 -2.33
N SER A 155 17.26 0.82 -3.48
CA SER A 155 15.95 0.75 -4.12
C SER A 155 15.58 -0.69 -4.49
N TRP A 156 16.55 -1.50 -4.94
CA TRP A 156 16.35 -2.93 -5.15
C TRP A 156 16.04 -3.68 -3.85
N ALA A 157 16.80 -3.41 -2.78
CA ALA A 157 16.59 -4.06 -1.50
C ALA A 157 15.18 -3.78 -0.93
N ILE A 158 14.67 -2.56 -1.13
CA ILE A 158 13.29 -2.20 -0.76
C ILE A 158 12.29 -2.95 -1.65
N ALA A 159 12.48 -2.96 -2.98
CA ALA A 159 11.58 -3.66 -3.91
C ALA A 159 11.49 -5.15 -3.57
N GLN A 160 12.63 -5.79 -3.34
CA GLN A 160 12.69 -7.20 -2.91
C GLN A 160 11.94 -7.41 -1.59
N ALA A 161 12.17 -6.56 -0.59
CA ALA A 161 11.51 -6.67 0.71
C ALA A 161 9.98 -6.47 0.61
N ILE A 162 9.49 -5.62 -0.30
CA ILE A 162 8.05 -5.48 -0.58
C ILE A 162 7.48 -6.78 -1.16
N VAL A 163 8.15 -7.38 -2.15
CA VAL A 163 7.72 -8.67 -2.72
C VAL A 163 7.70 -9.76 -1.66
N GLU A 164 8.76 -9.87 -0.85
CA GLU A 164 8.84 -10.84 0.25
C GLU A 164 7.75 -10.64 1.31
N SER A 165 7.33 -9.39 1.54
CA SER A 165 6.29 -9.07 2.52
C SER A 165 4.87 -9.35 2.00
N LEU A 166 4.61 -9.04 0.73
CA LEU A 166 3.26 -9.09 0.18
C LEU A 166 2.94 -10.38 -0.56
N SER A 167 3.93 -11.03 -1.21
CA SER A 167 3.63 -12.23 -2.01
C SER A 167 3.07 -13.36 -1.15
N GLY A 168 1.82 -13.72 -1.39
CA GLY A 168 1.07 -14.69 -0.60
C GLY A 168 0.46 -14.15 0.70
N ALA A 169 0.66 -12.87 1.02
CA ALA A 169 0.05 -12.27 2.19
C ALA A 169 -1.47 -12.07 1.97
N ASN A 170 -2.23 -12.32 3.01
CA ASN A 170 -3.64 -11.95 3.10
C ASN A 170 -3.77 -10.88 4.19
N ILE A 171 -4.14 -9.66 3.78
CA ILE A 171 -4.33 -8.53 4.69
C ILE A 171 -5.82 -8.37 4.93
N ASP A 172 -6.23 -8.37 6.20
CA ASP A 172 -7.63 -8.27 6.58
C ASP A 172 -8.26 -6.95 6.07
N GLY A 173 -9.44 -7.10 5.46
CA GLY A 173 -10.15 -6.00 4.82
C GLY A 173 -9.46 -5.41 3.58
N VAL A 174 -8.45 -6.11 3.03
CA VAL A 174 -7.77 -5.73 1.79
C VAL A 174 -7.86 -6.85 0.76
N GLY A 175 -7.37 -8.07 1.10
CA GLY A 175 -7.39 -9.23 0.21
C GLY A 175 -6.07 -9.97 0.15
N THR A 176 -5.91 -10.83 -0.85
CA THR A 176 -4.75 -11.70 -1.01
C THR A 176 -3.83 -11.20 -2.12
N PHE A 177 -2.57 -10.98 -1.76
CA PHE A 177 -1.53 -10.51 -2.67
C PHE A 177 -0.82 -11.64 -3.39
N TYR A 178 -0.38 -11.37 -4.61
CA TYR A 178 0.45 -12.29 -5.38
C TYR A 178 1.43 -11.56 -6.29
N PHE A 179 2.60 -12.16 -6.49
CA PHE A 179 3.59 -11.71 -7.47
C PHE A 179 3.74 -12.80 -8.54
N ASN A 180 2.80 -12.81 -9.50
CA ASN A 180 2.71 -13.89 -10.50
C ASN A 180 2.18 -13.38 -11.85
N ARG A 181 3.02 -13.35 -12.86
CA ARG A 181 2.68 -12.89 -14.23
C ARG A 181 1.61 -13.74 -14.93
N ARG A 182 1.43 -15.00 -14.53
CA ARG A 182 0.38 -15.85 -15.12
C ARG A 182 -1.01 -15.43 -14.63
N LYS A 183 -1.11 -14.87 -13.43
CA LYS A 183 -2.35 -14.32 -12.88
C LYS A 183 -2.59 -12.89 -13.34
N ASN A 184 -1.54 -12.08 -13.35
CA ASN A 184 -1.58 -10.70 -13.77
C ASN A 184 -0.30 -10.38 -14.56
N ALA A 185 -0.45 -10.09 -15.86
CA ALA A 185 0.65 -9.86 -16.78
C ALA A 185 1.53 -8.64 -16.42
N GLU A 186 1.00 -7.73 -15.63
CA GLU A 186 1.71 -6.53 -15.17
C GLU A 186 2.69 -6.79 -14.03
N CYS A 187 2.53 -7.91 -13.27
CA CYS A 187 3.44 -8.24 -12.17
C CYS A 187 4.89 -8.29 -12.65
N ALA A 188 5.67 -7.31 -12.26
CA ALA A 188 7.07 -7.16 -12.66
C ALA A 188 7.80 -6.19 -11.74
N ILE A 189 9.13 -6.28 -11.72
CA ILE A 189 10.03 -5.24 -11.22
C ILE A 189 10.76 -4.67 -12.42
N ARG A 190 10.75 -3.35 -12.59
CA ARG A 190 11.43 -2.66 -13.69
C ARG A 190 12.31 -1.56 -13.14
N TYR A 191 13.52 -1.44 -13.65
CA TYR A 191 14.38 -0.29 -13.36
C TYR A 191 13.78 0.97 -13.99
N ILE A 192 13.81 2.07 -13.23
CA ILE A 192 13.33 3.37 -13.67
C ILE A 192 14.32 4.47 -13.31
N THR A 193 14.34 5.51 -14.10
CA THR A 193 15.00 6.79 -13.82
C THR A 193 13.96 7.88 -13.84
N ASP A 194 13.99 8.78 -12.85
CA ASP A 194 13.06 9.90 -12.79
C ASP A 194 13.72 11.17 -13.36
N ASP A 195 14.96 11.38 -12.97
CA ASP A 195 15.83 12.44 -13.45
C ASP A 195 17.31 12.02 -13.38
N GLN A 196 18.25 12.97 -13.58
CA GLN A 196 19.69 12.70 -13.51
C GLN A 196 20.17 12.26 -12.11
N HIS A 197 19.39 12.56 -11.06
CA HIS A 197 19.79 12.35 -9.67
C HIS A 197 18.99 11.24 -8.97
N ASN A 198 17.85 10.83 -9.52
CA ASN A 198 16.95 9.86 -8.91
C ASN A 198 16.76 8.64 -9.78
N VAL A 199 17.09 7.50 -9.22
CA VAL A 199 17.00 6.18 -9.86
C VAL A 199 16.25 5.21 -8.95
N GLY A 200 15.79 4.11 -9.49
CA GLY A 200 15.14 3.10 -8.66
C GLY A 200 14.38 2.04 -9.42
N TYR A 201 13.32 1.54 -8.81
CA TYR A 201 12.52 0.46 -9.38
C TYR A 201 11.03 0.76 -9.26
N GLN A 202 10.30 0.37 -10.28
CA GLN A 202 8.86 0.24 -10.24
C GLN A 202 8.51 -1.24 -10.09
N LEU A 203 7.77 -1.55 -9.04
CA LEU A 203 7.22 -2.87 -8.75
C LEU A 203 5.71 -2.83 -8.97
N VAL A 204 5.18 -3.83 -9.68
CA VAL A 204 3.74 -4.07 -9.78
C VAL A 204 3.44 -5.42 -9.16
N ILE A 205 2.50 -5.43 -8.21
CA ILE A 205 2.04 -6.63 -7.51
C ILE A 205 0.51 -6.75 -7.63
N GLY A 206 0.03 -7.96 -7.83
CA GLY A 206 -1.40 -8.24 -7.94
C GLY A 206 -2.04 -8.43 -6.57
N LEU A 207 -3.29 -8.01 -6.48
CA LEU A 207 -4.16 -8.17 -5.32
C LEU A 207 -5.52 -8.69 -5.80
N THR A 208 -5.97 -9.80 -5.25
CA THR A 208 -7.34 -10.30 -5.46
C THR A 208 -8.20 -9.90 -4.27
N ILE A 209 -9.31 -9.22 -4.57
CA ILE A 209 -10.37 -8.93 -3.60
C ILE A 209 -11.61 -9.76 -3.91
N MET A 210 -12.33 -10.14 -2.85
CA MET A 210 -13.58 -10.89 -2.96
C MET A 210 -14.71 -10.14 -2.26
N GLY A 211 -15.93 -10.29 -2.75
CA GLY A 211 -17.12 -9.73 -2.11
C GLY A 211 -17.26 -10.24 -0.66
N ASP A 212 -17.57 -9.34 0.26
CA ASP A 212 -17.79 -9.67 1.65
C ASP A 212 -19.27 -10.06 1.88
N LYS A 213 -19.48 -11.29 2.31
CA LYS A 213 -20.83 -11.79 2.63
C LYS A 213 -21.48 -11.06 3.82
N ARG A 214 -20.67 -10.48 4.71
CA ARG A 214 -21.16 -9.81 5.93
C ARG A 214 -21.79 -8.45 5.65
N GLU A 215 -21.31 -7.74 4.66
CA GLU A 215 -21.82 -6.40 4.29
C GLU A 215 -23.22 -6.47 3.66
N ASN A 216 -23.65 -7.64 3.22
CA ASN A 216 -24.89 -7.80 2.48
C ASN A 216 -26.03 -8.37 3.35
N THR A 217 -25.78 -8.71 4.60
CA THR A 217 -26.80 -9.25 5.52
C THR A 217 -27.92 -8.25 5.85
N PRO A 218 -27.64 -6.95 6.04
CA PRO A 218 -28.70 -5.96 6.32
C PRO A 218 -29.65 -5.70 5.14
N THR A 219 -29.20 -5.94 3.92
CA THR A 219 -29.96 -5.62 2.70
C THR A 219 -31.18 -6.53 2.52
N THR A 220 -31.09 -7.77 3.00
CA THR A 220 -32.19 -8.73 2.88
C THR A 220 -33.36 -8.29 3.75
N ASP A 221 -33.10 -7.73 4.92
CA ASP A 221 -34.14 -7.26 5.82
C ASP A 221 -34.83 -5.98 5.31
N VAL A 222 -34.07 -5.10 4.65
CA VAL A 222 -34.61 -3.87 4.04
C VAL A 222 -35.46 -4.21 2.81
N MET A 223 -35.06 -5.17 1.99
CA MET A 223 -35.84 -5.58 0.81
C MET A 223 -37.18 -6.24 1.23
N VAL A 224 -37.18 -7.05 2.29
CA VAL A 224 -38.38 -7.65 2.82
C VAL A 224 -39.34 -6.61 3.41
N GLN A 225 -38.81 -5.59 4.10
CA GLN A 225 -39.64 -4.51 4.65
C GLN A 225 -40.27 -3.62 3.55
N ASN A 226 -39.56 -3.37 2.47
CA ASN A 226 -40.08 -2.54 1.36
C ASN A 226 -41.09 -3.29 0.48
N THR A 227 -41.16 -4.61 0.53
CA THR A 227 -42.13 -5.42 -0.23
C THR A 227 -43.47 -5.55 0.48
N VAL A 228 -43.56 -5.20 1.76
CA VAL A 228 -44.79 -5.32 2.57
C VAL A 228 -45.64 -4.03 2.59
N VAL A 229 -45.18 -2.95 1.98
CA VAL A 229 -45.94 -1.68 1.93
C VAL A 229 -46.37 -1.33 0.52
N ILE A 230 -47.16 -2.21 -0.10
CA ILE A 230 -48.04 -1.84 -1.23
C ILE A 230 -49.46 -2.32 -0.86
N PRO A 231 -50.38 -1.40 -0.56
CA PRO A 231 -51.79 -1.74 -0.38
C PRO A 231 -52.43 -2.08 -1.73
#